data_4bd164c8ee08262d0fb0dc23e2c596a8
#
_entry.id   4bd164c8ee08262d0fb0dc23e2c596a8
#
_cell.length_a   1.000
_cell.length_b   1.000
_cell.length_c   1.000
_cell.angle_alpha   90.00
_cell.angle_beta   90.00
_cell.angle_gamma   90.00
#
_symmetry.space_group_name_H-M   'P 1'
#
loop_
_entity.id
_entity.type
_entity.pdbx_description
1 polymer ?
#
loop_
_entity_poly.entity_id
_entity_poly.type
_entity_poly.pdbx_seq_one_letter_code
_entity_poly.pdbx_strand_id
1 'polypeptide(L)'
;LYVSLDLPLLXLLSLRELLALYHAHLHPXGKPALILLDEVQYASGWETEVKLLVDHQPAYRIVATGSASVVHKEKLAESGVGRWITLPVPTLSVYEFVHIRNEAVPDLPATQRPADLFIATDADRLRIAAQLRPLLPLFNRYLLTGGFPETARQDDIALCQRLLREDVVERVLKRDMTALFGVRRVLDLEH
;
A
#
# COMPACT_ATOMS: atom_id res chain seq x y z
N LEU A 1 -9.23 -16.33 -9.93
CA LEU A 1 -7.75 -16.44 -10.04
C LEU A 1 -7.09 -15.46 -9.09
N TYR A 2 -6.16 -15.94 -8.27
CA TYR A 2 -5.22 -15.09 -7.53
C TYR A 2 -3.82 -15.47 -7.96
N VAL A 3 -2.99 -14.48 -8.24
CA VAL A 3 -1.59 -14.73 -8.56
C VAL A 3 -0.73 -13.56 -8.09
N SER A 4 0.38 -13.88 -7.43
CA SER A 4 1.37 -12.89 -7.05
C SER A 4 2.48 -12.90 -8.10
N LEU A 5 2.63 -11.78 -8.78
CA LEU A 5 3.51 -11.70 -9.95
C LEU A 5 4.99 -11.56 -9.59
N ASP A 6 5.29 -11.47 -8.29
CA ASP A 6 6.67 -11.47 -7.82
C ASP A 6 7.27 -12.87 -7.66
N LEU A 7 6.47 -13.92 -7.91
CA LEU A 7 6.98 -15.28 -7.78
C LEU A 7 8.01 -15.59 -8.86
N PRO A 8 9.19 -16.12 -8.49
CA PRO A 8 10.24 -16.37 -9.48
C PRO A 8 9.82 -17.29 -10.63
N LEU A 9 8.96 -18.26 -10.36
CA LEU A 9 8.46 -19.15 -11.41
C LEU A 9 7.72 -18.39 -12.49
N LEU A 10 7.01 -17.35 -12.13
CA LEU A 10 6.23 -16.55 -13.07
C LEU A 10 7.05 -15.52 -13.89
N UNK A 11 7.98 -15.43 -13.50
CA UNK A 11 8.85 -14.64 -14.21
C UNK A 11 9.18 -15.10 -15.53
N LEU A 12 9.05 -16.29 -15.63
CA LEU A 12 9.30 -16.92 -16.93
C LEU A 12 8.11 -16.80 -17.88
N LEU A 13 6.97 -16.42 -17.37
CA LEU A 13 5.76 -16.26 -18.15
C LEU A 13 5.32 -14.80 -18.18
N SER A 14 4.93 -14.34 -19.35
CA SER A 14 4.26 -13.03 -19.42
C SER A 14 2.87 -13.17 -18.80
N LEU A 15 2.31 -12.04 -18.39
CA LEU A 15 0.94 -12.04 -17.86
C LEU A 15 -0.05 -12.58 -18.89
N ARG A 16 0.19 -12.26 -20.17
CA ARG A 16 -0.65 -12.79 -21.26
C ARG A 16 -0.61 -14.32 -21.32
N GLU A 17 0.58 -14.90 -21.22
CA GLU A 17 0.71 -16.35 -21.24
C GLU A 17 0.04 -16.99 -20.03
N LEU A 18 0.20 -16.37 -18.88
CA LEU A 18 -0.42 -16.86 -17.65
C LEU A 18 -1.95 -16.87 -17.77
N LEU A 19 -2.50 -15.78 -18.28
CA LEU A 19 -3.95 -15.68 -18.47
C LEU A 19 -4.44 -16.66 -19.52
N ALA A 20 -3.65 -16.89 -20.58
CA ALA A 20 -4.00 -17.88 -21.60
C ALA A 20 -4.07 -19.28 -21.00
N LEU A 21 -3.12 -19.63 -20.13
CA LEU A 21 -3.15 -20.92 -19.43
C LEU A 21 -4.36 -21.04 -18.51
N TYR A 22 -4.69 -19.95 -17.81
CA TYR A 22 -5.87 -19.95 -16.95
C TYR A 22 -7.14 -20.22 -17.76
N HIS A 23 -7.30 -19.57 -18.89
CA HIS A 23 -8.48 -19.75 -19.72
C HIS A 23 -8.52 -21.14 -20.38
N ALA A 24 -7.37 -21.65 -20.77
CA ALA A 24 -7.32 -22.95 -21.44
C ALA A 24 -7.61 -24.11 -20.51
N HIS A 25 -7.20 -24.01 -19.26
CA HIS A 25 -7.20 -25.15 -18.35
C HIS A 25 -8.14 -25.04 -17.15
N LEU A 26 -8.47 -23.84 -16.73
CA LEU A 26 -9.18 -23.65 -15.47
C LEU A 26 -10.51 -22.93 -15.62
N HIS A 27 -10.62 -21.99 -16.55
CA HIS A 27 -11.80 -21.13 -16.62
C HIS A 27 -12.06 -20.67 -18.05
N PRO A 28 -13.05 -21.28 -18.75
CA PRO A 28 -13.34 -20.88 -20.14
C PRO A 28 -13.80 -19.41 -20.26
N UNK A 29 -13.48 -18.81 -21.17
CA UNK A 29 -13.76 -17.45 -21.43
C UNK A 29 -15.23 -17.23 -21.41
N GLY A 30 -15.52 -16.07 -21.07
CA GLY A 30 -16.88 -15.59 -21.07
C GLY A 30 -17.69 -15.82 -19.80
N LYS A 31 -17.23 -16.66 -18.90
CA LYS A 31 -17.89 -16.86 -17.60
C LYS A 31 -17.36 -15.84 -16.59
N PRO A 32 -18.19 -15.39 -15.64
CA PRO A 32 -17.73 -14.43 -14.63
C PRO A 32 -16.50 -14.94 -13.85
N ALA A 33 -15.56 -14.05 -13.57
CA ALA A 33 -14.37 -14.40 -12.82
C ALA A 33 -13.92 -13.21 -11.97
N LEU A 34 -13.30 -13.50 -10.83
CA LEU A 34 -12.60 -12.51 -10.02
C LEU A 34 -11.09 -12.76 -10.22
N ILE A 35 -10.42 -11.79 -10.78
CA ILE A 35 -8.98 -11.86 -11.07
C ILE A 35 -8.27 -10.93 -10.09
N LEU A 36 -7.37 -11.50 -9.29
CA LEU A 36 -6.58 -10.76 -8.30
C LEU A 36 -5.13 -10.87 -8.70
N LEU A 37 -4.55 -9.74 -9.11
CA LEU A 37 -3.16 -9.66 -9.56
C LEU A 37 -2.36 -8.89 -8.51
N ASP A 38 -1.47 -9.58 -7.84
CA ASP A 38 -0.67 -8.98 -6.77
C ASP A 38 0.72 -8.65 -7.28
N GLU A 39 1.25 -7.50 -6.86
CA GLU A 39 2.60 -7.04 -7.20
C GLU A 39 2.80 -6.91 -8.71
N VAL A 40 1.87 -6.18 -9.36
CA VAL A 40 1.85 -6.08 -10.83
C VAL A 40 3.10 -5.44 -11.41
N GLN A 41 3.87 -4.67 -10.62
CA GLN A 41 5.09 -4.04 -11.12
C GLN A 41 6.13 -5.05 -11.60
N TYR A 42 5.99 -6.32 -11.19
CA TYR A 42 6.90 -7.37 -11.65
C TYR A 42 6.51 -7.95 -13.01
N ALA A 43 5.34 -7.59 -13.55
CA ALA A 43 4.91 -8.06 -14.87
C ALA A 43 5.00 -6.93 -15.88
N SER A 44 5.95 -7.03 -16.80
CA SER A 44 6.12 -6.02 -17.85
C SER A 44 4.84 -5.95 -18.70
N GLY A 45 4.37 -4.74 -18.95
CA GLY A 45 3.19 -4.54 -19.79
C GLY A 45 1.87 -4.89 -19.13
N TRP A 46 1.84 -5.00 -17.80
CA TRP A 46 0.62 -5.38 -17.10
C TRP A 46 -0.55 -4.45 -17.39
N GLU A 47 -0.28 -3.15 -17.57
CA GLU A 47 -1.32 -2.16 -17.84
C GLU A 47 -2.08 -2.50 -19.11
N THR A 48 -1.34 -2.87 -20.16
CA THR A 48 -1.95 -3.26 -21.42
C THR A 48 -2.80 -4.52 -21.28
N GLU A 49 -2.31 -5.50 -20.55
CA GLU A 49 -3.06 -6.75 -20.35
C GLU A 49 -4.32 -6.52 -19.53
N VAL A 50 -4.25 -5.70 -18.47
CA VAL A 50 -5.43 -5.37 -17.68
C VAL A 50 -6.43 -4.59 -18.52
N LYS A 51 -5.96 -3.66 -19.34
CA LYS A 51 -6.82 -2.91 -20.25
C LYS A 51 -7.56 -3.86 -21.19
N LEU A 52 -6.84 -4.81 -21.77
CA LEU A 52 -7.46 -5.79 -22.67
C LEU A 52 -8.51 -6.63 -21.95
N LEU A 53 -8.22 -7.05 -20.72
CA LEU A 53 -9.18 -7.81 -19.92
C LEU A 53 -10.45 -7.00 -19.65
N VAL A 54 -10.29 -5.74 -19.25
CA VAL A 54 -11.45 -4.89 -18.97
C VAL A 54 -12.29 -4.70 -20.23
N ASP A 55 -11.63 -4.45 -21.35
CA ASP A 55 -12.33 -4.16 -22.60
C ASP A 55 -13.03 -5.39 -23.20
N HIS A 56 -12.43 -6.58 -23.03
CA HIS A 56 -12.92 -7.78 -23.74
C HIS A 56 -13.58 -8.80 -22.84
N GLN A 57 -13.50 -8.66 -21.52
CA GLN A 57 -14.12 -9.59 -20.58
C GLN A 57 -14.99 -8.83 -19.58
N PRO A 58 -16.14 -8.32 -20.03
CA PRO A 58 -16.98 -7.46 -19.16
C PRO A 58 -17.50 -8.15 -17.91
N ALA A 59 -17.55 -9.48 -17.91
CA ALA A 59 -18.00 -10.23 -16.73
C ALA A 59 -16.92 -10.42 -15.68
N TYR A 60 -15.69 -9.96 -15.95
CA TYR A 60 -14.60 -10.10 -14.99
C TYR A 60 -14.58 -8.94 -14.01
N ARG A 61 -14.23 -9.25 -12.77
CA ARG A 61 -13.90 -8.27 -11.74
C ARG A 61 -12.40 -8.39 -11.52
N ILE A 62 -11.69 -7.27 -11.62
CA ILE A 62 -10.21 -7.30 -11.59
C ILE A 62 -9.72 -6.36 -10.49
N VAL A 63 -8.84 -6.86 -9.64
CA VAL A 63 -8.12 -6.05 -8.66
C VAL A 63 -6.64 -6.27 -8.88
N ALA A 64 -5.91 -5.18 -9.08
CA ALA A 64 -4.46 -5.24 -9.26
C ALA A 64 -3.81 -4.41 -8.15
N THR A 65 -2.78 -4.96 -7.51
CA THR A 65 -2.02 -4.24 -6.49
C THR A 65 -0.59 -4.02 -6.96
N GLY A 66 0.00 -2.93 -6.48
CA GLY A 66 1.39 -2.64 -6.79
C GLY A 66 1.93 -1.55 -5.88
N SER A 67 3.23 -1.37 -5.87
CA SER A 67 3.85 -0.33 -5.04
C SER A 67 3.43 1.06 -5.54
N ALA A 68 3.55 2.05 -4.64
CA ALA A 68 3.15 3.41 -4.93
C ALA A 68 3.84 4.00 -6.16
N SER A 69 5.07 3.59 -6.42
CA SER A 69 5.83 4.08 -7.58
C SER A 69 5.18 3.70 -8.90
N VAL A 70 4.41 2.62 -8.92
CA VAL A 70 3.70 2.18 -10.14
C VAL A 70 2.53 3.12 -10.45
N VAL A 71 1.89 3.64 -9.41
CA VAL A 71 0.66 4.43 -9.54
C VAL A 71 0.93 5.81 -10.13
N HIS A 72 2.12 6.36 -9.94
CA HIS A 72 2.43 7.72 -10.34
C HIS A 72 2.86 7.87 -11.79
N LYS A 73 2.88 6.80 -12.54
CA LYS A 73 3.35 6.88 -13.93
C LYS A 73 2.24 7.40 -14.84
N GLU A 74 2.62 8.30 -15.73
CA GLU A 74 1.69 8.88 -16.67
C GLU A 74 1.00 7.84 -17.54
N LYS A 75 1.72 6.79 -17.91
CA LYS A 75 1.19 5.70 -18.72
C LYS A 75 0.00 5.02 -18.04
N LEU A 76 0.07 4.88 -16.72
CA LEU A 76 -1.01 4.27 -15.98
C LEU A 76 -2.27 5.14 -16.04
N ALA A 77 -2.09 6.46 -15.89
CA ALA A 77 -3.21 7.39 -15.95
C ALA A 77 -3.87 7.36 -17.33
N GLU A 78 -3.07 7.35 -18.39
CA GLU A 78 -3.58 7.30 -19.76
C GLU A 78 -4.32 6.01 -20.05
N SER A 79 -3.73 4.88 -19.68
CA SER A 79 -4.31 3.56 -19.95
C SER A 79 -5.58 3.32 -19.15
N GLY A 80 -5.63 3.88 -17.96
CA GLY A 80 -6.72 3.62 -17.03
C GLY A 80 -7.96 4.48 -17.18
N VAL A 81 -7.95 5.46 -18.09
CA VAL A 81 -9.10 6.37 -18.22
C VAL A 81 -10.37 5.58 -18.50
N GLY A 82 -11.33 5.70 -17.60
CA GLY A 82 -12.61 5.01 -17.71
C GLY A 82 -12.58 3.51 -17.47
N ARG A 83 -11.43 2.94 -17.14
CA ARG A 83 -11.29 1.49 -16.99
C ARG A 83 -11.12 1.02 -15.57
N TRP A 84 -10.41 1.79 -14.74
CA TRP A 84 -10.24 1.39 -13.35
C TRP A 84 -10.16 2.59 -12.42
N ILE A 85 -10.32 2.33 -11.15
CA ILE A 85 -10.21 3.32 -10.07
C ILE A 85 -8.97 2.97 -9.25
N THR A 86 -8.12 3.95 -9.03
CA THR A 86 -6.93 3.76 -8.21
C THR A 86 -7.25 4.10 -6.76
N LEU A 87 -6.99 3.16 -5.87
CA LEU A 87 -7.22 3.32 -4.43
C LEU A 87 -5.88 3.30 -3.70
N PRO A 88 -5.37 4.47 -3.28
CA PRO A 88 -4.13 4.49 -2.49
C PRO A 88 -4.35 3.85 -1.12
N VAL A 89 -3.40 3.01 -0.71
CA VAL A 89 -3.43 2.40 0.62
C VAL A 89 -2.16 2.85 1.35
N PRO A 90 -2.22 3.99 2.05
CA PRO A 90 -1.05 4.48 2.78
C PRO A 90 -0.86 3.72 4.08
N THR A 91 0.27 3.96 4.74
CA THR A 91 0.48 3.47 6.08
C THR A 91 -0.53 4.11 7.03
N LEU A 92 -0.68 3.52 8.21
CA LEU A 92 -1.62 4.02 9.21
C LEU A 92 -1.26 5.45 9.66
N SER A 93 -2.27 6.29 9.81
CA SER A 93 -2.12 7.56 10.50
C SER A 93 -1.98 7.31 12.01
N VAL A 94 -1.60 8.35 12.76
CA VAL A 94 -1.54 8.23 14.22
C VAL A 94 -2.93 7.87 14.78
N TYR A 95 -3.98 8.45 14.24
CA TYR A 95 -5.35 8.14 14.67
C TYR A 95 -5.66 6.65 14.48
N GLU A 96 -5.34 6.13 13.31
CA GLU A 96 -5.55 4.70 13.01
C GLU A 96 -4.68 3.80 13.87
N PHE A 97 -3.43 4.23 14.13
CA PHE A 97 -2.50 3.50 14.98
C PHE A 97 -3.07 3.35 16.39
N VAL A 98 -3.57 4.46 16.95
CA VAL A 98 -4.16 4.46 18.29
C VAL A 98 -5.37 3.52 18.33
N HIS A 99 -6.20 3.56 17.29
CA HIS A 99 -7.41 2.74 17.22
C HIS A 99 -7.08 1.25 17.08
N ILE A 100 -6.11 0.90 16.25
CA ILE A 100 -5.79 -0.52 16.05
C ILE A 100 -5.17 -1.13 17.32
N ARG A 101 -4.59 -0.28 18.17
CA ARG A 101 -4.06 -0.71 19.46
C ARG A 101 -5.12 -0.71 20.57
N ASN A 102 -6.35 -0.31 20.25
CA ASN A 102 -7.45 -0.21 21.23
C ASN A 102 -7.14 0.74 22.37
N GLU A 103 -6.40 1.81 22.08
CA GLU A 103 -6.07 2.81 23.09
C GLU A 103 -7.16 3.87 23.13
N ALA A 104 -7.34 4.50 24.29
CA ALA A 104 -8.33 5.56 24.44
C ALA A 104 -7.92 6.80 23.66
N VAL A 105 -8.89 7.42 23.03
CA VAL A 105 -8.71 8.66 22.28
C VAL A 105 -9.43 9.79 23.02
N PRO A 106 -8.76 10.93 23.26
CA PRO A 106 -9.43 12.03 23.93
C PRO A 106 -10.61 12.57 23.12
N ASP A 107 -11.60 13.09 23.82
CA ASP A 107 -12.81 13.63 23.21
C ASP A 107 -12.54 15.07 22.75
N LEU A 108 -12.16 15.22 21.48
CA LEU A 108 -11.92 16.53 20.89
C LEU A 108 -13.09 16.90 19.99
N PRO A 109 -13.34 18.21 19.81
CA PRO A 109 -14.41 18.63 18.90
C PRO A 109 -14.17 18.09 17.49
N ALA A 110 -15.22 17.54 16.89
CA ALA A 110 -15.12 16.93 15.56
C ALA A 110 -14.72 17.93 14.47
N THR A 111 -15.05 19.18 14.69
CA THR A 111 -14.77 20.25 13.73
C THR A 111 -13.40 20.90 13.90
N GLN A 112 -12.62 20.47 14.90
CA GLN A 112 -11.32 21.07 15.16
C GLN A 112 -10.34 20.73 14.04
N ARG A 113 -9.83 21.76 13.38
CA ARG A 113 -8.82 21.59 12.32
C ARG A 113 -7.50 22.20 12.80
N PRO A 114 -6.35 21.68 12.33
CA PRO A 114 -5.07 22.28 12.72
C PRO A 114 -4.99 23.79 12.45
N ALA A 115 -5.57 24.25 11.35
CA ALA A 115 -5.56 25.67 11.00
C ALA A 115 -6.28 26.55 12.05
N ASP A 116 -7.27 25.98 12.74
CA ASP A 116 -8.03 26.69 13.74
C ASP A 116 -7.17 27.08 14.96
N LEU A 117 -6.07 26.35 15.18
CA LEU A 117 -5.15 26.61 16.28
C LEU A 117 -4.41 27.94 16.13
N PHE A 118 -4.25 28.43 14.90
CA PHE A 118 -3.56 29.69 14.65
C PHE A 118 -4.39 30.90 15.12
N ILE A 119 -5.71 30.76 15.11
CA ILE A 119 -6.61 31.83 15.52
C ILE A 119 -7.25 31.56 16.87
N ALA A 120 -6.94 30.44 17.49
CA ALA A 120 -7.48 30.11 18.82
C ALA A 120 -6.85 30.98 19.90
N THR A 121 -7.57 31.14 20.99
CA THR A 121 -7.03 31.82 22.16
C THR A 121 -5.96 30.96 22.82
N ASP A 122 -5.10 31.60 23.63
CA ASP A 122 -4.09 30.88 24.40
C ASP A 122 -4.75 29.84 25.33
N ALA A 123 -5.89 30.22 25.94
CA ALA A 123 -6.62 29.32 26.82
C ALA A 123 -7.10 28.08 26.08
N ASP A 124 -7.64 28.26 24.86
CA ASP A 124 -8.09 27.11 24.03
C ASP A 124 -6.94 26.24 23.61
N ARG A 125 -5.80 26.83 23.23
CA ARG A 125 -4.62 26.06 22.86
C ARG A 125 -4.11 25.23 24.04
N LEU A 126 -4.08 25.80 25.24
CA LEU A 126 -3.65 25.06 26.42
C LEU A 126 -4.61 23.94 26.78
N ARG A 127 -5.90 24.16 26.61
CA ARG A 127 -6.91 23.15 26.88
C ARG A 127 -6.74 21.94 25.91
N ILE A 128 -6.56 22.25 24.63
CA ILE A 128 -6.37 21.20 23.61
C ILE A 128 -5.07 20.45 23.88
N ALA A 129 -4.00 21.17 24.23
CA ALA A 129 -2.71 20.54 24.54
C ALA A 129 -2.85 19.57 25.72
N ALA A 130 -3.61 19.97 26.75
CA ALA A 130 -3.83 19.13 27.92
C ALA A 130 -4.62 17.87 27.53
N GLN A 131 -5.62 18.01 26.65
CA GLN A 131 -6.40 16.88 26.17
C GLN A 131 -5.56 15.90 25.33
N LEU A 132 -4.57 16.41 24.60
CA LEU A 132 -3.73 15.57 23.74
C LEU A 132 -2.55 14.95 24.48
N ARG A 133 -2.24 15.44 25.69
CA ARG A 133 -1.08 14.97 26.43
C ARG A 133 -1.03 13.44 26.60
N PRO A 134 -2.13 12.75 26.89
CA PRO A 134 -2.10 11.29 27.04
C PRO A 134 -1.69 10.55 25.77
N LEU A 135 -1.78 11.20 24.60
CA LEU A 135 -1.41 10.57 23.33
C LEU A 135 0.09 10.68 23.03
N LEU A 136 0.85 11.52 23.77
CA LEU A 136 2.26 11.71 23.47
C LEU A 136 3.09 10.41 23.52
N PRO A 137 2.92 9.55 24.54
CA PRO A 137 3.66 8.28 24.53
C PRO A 137 3.32 7.41 23.32
N LEU A 138 2.05 7.41 22.90
CA LEU A 138 1.63 6.65 21.72
C LEU A 138 2.20 7.26 20.44
N PHE A 139 2.26 8.58 20.35
CA PHE A 139 2.87 9.25 19.22
C PHE A 139 4.36 8.91 19.12
N ASN A 140 5.06 8.91 20.25
CA ASN A 140 6.47 8.53 20.28
C ASN A 140 6.65 7.08 19.83
N ARG A 141 5.77 6.19 20.29
CA ARG A 141 5.80 4.78 19.85
C ARG A 141 5.57 4.69 18.33
N TYR A 142 4.60 5.45 17.82
CA TYR A 142 4.30 5.48 16.40
C TYR A 142 5.54 5.89 15.58
N LEU A 143 6.28 6.90 16.05
CA LEU A 143 7.50 7.32 15.37
C LEU A 143 8.57 6.23 15.37
N LEU A 144 8.61 5.40 16.41
CA LEU A 144 9.61 4.34 16.54
C LEU A 144 9.22 3.06 15.81
N THR A 145 7.94 2.76 15.69
CA THR A 145 7.48 1.48 15.17
C THR A 145 6.77 1.58 13.83
N GLY A 146 6.54 2.79 13.33
CA GLY A 146 5.93 3.00 12.03
C GLY A 146 4.44 2.75 11.99
N GLY A 147 3.90 2.83 10.78
CA GLY A 147 2.46 2.78 10.54
C GLY A 147 1.96 1.56 9.81
N PHE A 148 2.62 0.41 9.94
CA PHE A 148 2.10 -0.83 9.36
C PHE A 148 1.25 -1.57 10.40
N PRO A 149 0.11 -2.13 10.00
CA PRO A 149 -0.76 -2.81 10.97
C PRO A 149 -0.05 -3.90 11.79
N GLU A 150 0.82 -4.64 11.15
CA GLU A 150 1.55 -5.72 11.82
C GLU A 150 2.40 -5.22 12.98
N THR A 151 3.19 -4.17 12.77
CA THR A 151 4.01 -3.60 13.83
C THR A 151 3.21 -2.74 14.79
N ALA A 152 2.11 -2.14 14.33
CA ALA A 152 1.26 -1.31 15.19
C ALA A 152 0.71 -2.11 16.37
N ARG A 153 0.42 -3.37 16.17
CA ARG A 153 -0.18 -4.22 17.22
C ARG A 153 0.86 -4.91 18.10
N GLN A 154 2.13 -4.79 17.76
CA GLN A 154 3.22 -5.43 18.50
C GLN A 154 3.70 -4.51 19.60
N ASP A 155 3.84 -5.05 20.83
CA ASP A 155 4.27 -4.25 21.98
C ASP A 155 5.79 -4.12 22.09
N ASP A 156 6.54 -5.08 21.55
CA ASP A 156 8.01 -5.08 21.62
C ASP A 156 8.57 -4.16 20.53
N ILE A 157 9.08 -3.00 20.94
CA ILE A 157 9.60 -2.00 19.99
C ILE A 157 10.80 -2.54 19.21
N ALA A 158 11.69 -3.26 19.87
CA ALA A 158 12.87 -3.82 19.19
C ALA A 158 12.46 -4.82 18.11
N LEU A 159 11.46 -5.64 18.40
CA LEU A 159 10.92 -6.58 17.42
C LEU A 159 10.28 -5.83 16.25
N CYS A 160 9.52 -4.77 16.54
CA CYS A 160 8.92 -3.95 15.48
C CYS A 160 9.99 -3.41 14.54
N GLN A 161 11.06 -2.87 15.10
CA GLN A 161 12.13 -2.27 14.29
C GLN A 161 12.86 -3.31 13.47
N ARG A 162 13.04 -4.52 14.00
CA ARG A 162 13.63 -5.61 13.25
C ARG A 162 12.73 -6.03 12.08
N LEU A 163 11.42 -6.15 12.33
CA LEU A 163 10.46 -6.52 11.29
C LEU A 163 10.42 -5.46 10.19
N LEU A 164 10.43 -4.18 10.58
CA LEU A 164 10.43 -3.09 9.60
C LEU A 164 11.69 -3.15 8.73
N ARG A 165 12.84 -3.40 9.34
CA ARG A 165 14.09 -3.50 8.59
C ARG A 165 14.07 -4.68 7.63
N GLU A 166 13.67 -5.85 8.11
CA GLU A 166 13.70 -7.07 7.31
C GLU A 166 12.61 -7.13 6.26
N ASP A 167 11.38 -6.77 6.62
CA ASP A 167 10.23 -6.95 5.74
C ASP A 167 9.96 -5.75 4.84
N VAL A 168 10.26 -4.54 5.30
CA VAL A 168 9.96 -3.33 4.53
C VAL A 168 11.21 -2.78 3.85
N VAL A 169 12.25 -2.43 4.63
CA VAL A 169 13.44 -1.80 4.06
C VAL A 169 14.15 -2.75 3.09
N GLU A 170 14.36 -4.00 3.51
CA GLU A 170 15.00 -5.00 2.65
C GLU A 170 14.22 -5.22 1.36
N ARG A 171 12.90 -5.38 1.48
CA ARG A 171 12.06 -5.61 0.30
C ARG A 171 12.07 -4.40 -0.63
N VAL A 172 11.86 -3.20 -0.10
CA VAL A 172 11.81 -2.00 -0.94
C VAL A 172 13.15 -1.72 -1.60
N LEU A 173 14.23 -1.75 -0.83
CA LEU A 173 15.55 -1.40 -1.36
C LEU A 173 16.11 -2.50 -2.25
N LYS A 174 16.04 -3.75 -1.83
CA LYS A 174 16.72 -4.82 -2.55
C LYS A 174 15.91 -5.44 -3.67
N ARG A 175 14.59 -5.45 -3.55
CA ARG A 175 13.74 -6.07 -4.57
C ARG A 175 13.07 -5.04 -5.46
N ASP A 176 12.30 -4.14 -4.88
CA ASP A 176 11.48 -3.22 -5.67
C ASP A 176 12.34 -2.20 -6.42
N MET A 177 13.33 -1.62 -5.77
CA MET A 177 14.19 -0.63 -6.42
C MET A 177 15.00 -1.27 -7.55
N THR A 178 15.50 -2.48 -7.33
CA THR A 178 16.24 -3.21 -8.37
C THR A 178 15.31 -3.54 -9.53
N ALA A 179 14.13 -4.05 -9.25
CA ALA A 179 13.18 -4.47 -10.30
C ALA A 179 12.64 -3.29 -11.10
N LEU A 180 12.34 -2.17 -10.42
CA LEU A 180 11.68 -1.03 -11.07
C LEU A 180 12.65 -0.06 -11.73
N PHE A 181 13.82 0.13 -11.14
CA PHE A 181 14.75 1.19 -11.56
C PHE A 181 16.11 0.68 -11.97
N GLY A 182 16.33 -0.62 -11.96
CA GLY A 182 17.59 -1.21 -12.37
C GLY A 182 18.79 -0.83 -11.50
N VAL A 183 18.53 -0.58 -10.22
CA VAL A 183 19.59 -0.22 -9.26
C VAL A 183 20.52 -1.43 -9.07
N ARG A 184 21.80 -1.23 -9.32
CA ARG A 184 22.78 -2.31 -9.24
C ARG A 184 23.49 -2.38 -7.90
N ARG A 185 23.58 -1.27 -7.20
CA ARG A 185 24.30 -1.19 -5.92
C ARG A 185 23.34 -0.78 -4.83
N VAL A 186 22.69 -1.78 -4.25
CA VAL A 186 21.67 -1.55 -3.23
C VAL A 186 22.25 -0.86 -1.99
N LEU A 187 23.52 -1.16 -1.66
CA LEU A 187 24.16 -0.54 -0.51
C LEU A 187 24.21 0.99 -0.59
N ASP A 188 24.21 1.51 -1.81
CA ASP A 188 24.22 2.97 -1.98
C ASP A 188 22.89 3.61 -1.58
N LEU A 189 21.82 2.82 -1.49
CA LEU A 189 20.49 3.31 -1.09
C LEU A 189 20.28 3.32 0.42
N GLU A 190 21.10 2.59 1.17
CA GLU A 190 20.93 2.45 2.62
C GLU A 190 21.59 3.60 3.39
N HIS A 191 22.36 4.46 2.71
CA HIS A 191 23.02 5.63 3.27
C HIS A 191 22.47 6.90 2.66
#